data_fa825ebe4757517b2ae6be5f9ce22e6a
#
_entry.id   fa825ebe4757517b2ae6be5f9ce22e6a
#
_cell.length_a   1.000
_cell.length_b   1.000
_cell.length_c   1.000
_cell.angle_alpha   90.00
_cell.angle_beta   90.00
_cell.angle_gamma   90.00
#
_symmetry.space_group_name_H-M   'P 1'
#
loop_
_entity.id
_entity.type
_entity.pdbx_description
1 polymer ?
#
loop_
_entity_poly.entity_id
_entity_poly.type
_entity_poly.pdbx_seq_one_letter_code
_entity_poly.pdbx_strand_id
1 'polypeptide(L)'
;MRIALVGKGGSGKTTVSALLIRHLAAGGRPVLAVDADINQHLGGALGLSEEQAAALSPMAAHLPAIKDYLRGENPLISGTEAMVKTTPPGRGSRLLRLEEENAVHSLCATRLPGDMENVRLMVTGGFEEKDLGVSCYHSKIGAAELYLNHLVDGPDEYLVMDMTAGADAFASGLFTRFDLTCLVVEPTRKSVSVYQQYREYAKEYDVTIRVVGNKVTGPDDVAYLREHTGADLVACLSASHYVRAQEQGRDKGFDTLEPANRTALARLQLEVDAVPQDWAKFTRQAVHFHLKNAHAWGDRATGVDLGAQVDPDFVMGPEAFAAQS
;
A
#
# COMPACT_ATOMS: atom_id res chain seq x y z
N MET A 1 -10.10 3.13 -3.72
CA MET A 1 -9.23 4.14 -3.04
C MET A 1 -7.99 3.47 -2.49
N ARG A 2 -6.81 4.05 -2.71
CA ARG A 2 -5.50 3.47 -2.35
C ARG A 2 -4.84 4.30 -1.26
N ILE A 3 -4.52 3.66 -0.15
CA ILE A 3 -4.01 4.30 1.05
C ILE A 3 -2.69 3.64 1.45
N ALA A 4 -1.62 4.44 1.58
CA ALA A 4 -0.37 3.98 2.19
C ALA A 4 -0.31 4.45 3.64
N LEU A 5 0.02 3.55 4.57
CA LEU A 5 0.36 3.89 5.95
C LEU A 5 1.90 3.89 6.06
N VAL A 6 2.46 5.04 6.37
CA VAL A 6 3.91 5.27 6.46
C VAL A 6 4.25 5.96 7.78
N GLY A 7 5.51 6.02 8.13
CA GLY A 7 5.97 6.70 9.35
C GLY A 7 7.21 6.07 9.96
N LYS A 8 7.67 6.65 11.05
CA LYS A 8 8.85 6.19 11.78
C LYS A 8 8.68 4.74 12.28
N GLY A 9 9.79 4.01 12.38
CA GLY A 9 9.81 2.70 13.06
C GLY A 9 9.26 2.82 14.49
N GLY A 10 8.31 1.95 14.84
CA GLY A 10 7.64 1.94 16.13
C GLY A 10 6.52 2.98 16.32
N SER A 11 6.18 3.78 15.31
CA SER A 11 5.06 4.74 15.42
C SER A 11 3.68 4.09 15.48
N GLY A 12 3.57 2.80 15.20
CA GLY A 12 2.31 2.04 15.20
C GLY A 12 1.61 2.01 13.84
N LYS A 13 2.35 2.11 12.73
CA LYS A 13 1.81 1.98 11.37
C LYS A 13 0.92 0.75 11.23
N THR A 14 1.46 -0.43 11.50
CA THR A 14 0.76 -1.71 11.40
C THR A 14 -0.52 -1.73 12.26
N THR A 15 -0.46 -1.17 13.47
CA THR A 15 -1.64 -1.03 14.34
C THR A 15 -2.71 -0.15 13.70
N VAL A 16 -2.32 1.02 13.17
CA VAL A 16 -3.25 1.94 12.50
C VAL A 16 -3.78 1.32 11.21
N SER A 17 -2.94 0.63 10.44
CA SER A 17 -3.34 -0.13 9.23
C SER A 17 -4.41 -1.17 9.58
N ALA A 18 -4.16 -2.00 10.59
CA ALA A 18 -5.11 -3.03 11.03
C ALA A 18 -6.43 -2.44 11.55
N LEU A 19 -6.38 -1.36 12.32
CA LEU A 19 -7.58 -0.66 12.80
C LEU A 19 -8.40 -0.08 11.65
N LEU A 20 -7.75 0.55 10.66
CA LEU A 20 -8.43 1.10 9.48
C LEU A 20 -9.06 -0.01 8.65
N ILE A 21 -8.33 -1.11 8.39
CA ILE A 21 -8.84 -2.27 7.66
C ILE A 21 -10.07 -2.85 8.35
N ARG A 22 -10.02 -3.06 9.67
CA ARG A 22 -11.17 -3.55 10.45
C ARG A 22 -12.36 -2.58 10.43
N HIS A 23 -12.09 -1.27 10.46
CA HIS A 23 -13.11 -0.25 10.38
C HIS A 23 -13.84 -0.29 9.02
N LEU A 24 -13.09 -0.36 7.93
CA LEU A 24 -13.64 -0.46 6.57
C LEU A 24 -14.41 -1.78 6.38
N ALA A 25 -13.84 -2.89 6.87
CA ALA A 25 -14.46 -4.21 6.81
C ALA A 25 -15.80 -4.25 7.58
N ALA A 26 -15.84 -3.69 8.79
CA ALA A 26 -17.06 -3.58 9.58
C ALA A 26 -18.15 -2.71 8.92
N GLY A 27 -17.74 -1.78 8.04
CA GLY A 27 -18.62 -1.01 7.17
C GLY A 27 -19.07 -1.78 5.92
N GLY A 28 -18.72 -3.06 5.76
CA GLY A 28 -19.05 -3.88 4.61
C GLY A 28 -18.27 -3.55 3.33
N ARG A 29 -17.17 -2.78 3.43
CA ARG A 29 -16.38 -2.36 2.27
C ARG A 29 -15.41 -3.46 1.84
N PRO A 30 -15.25 -3.73 0.54
CA PRO A 30 -14.18 -4.58 0.03
C PRO A 30 -12.82 -3.97 0.32
N VAL A 31 -11.92 -4.72 0.96
CA VAL A 31 -10.58 -4.25 1.31
C VAL A 31 -9.52 -5.21 0.81
N LEU A 32 -8.53 -4.68 0.11
CA LEU A 32 -7.26 -5.34 -0.11
C LEU A 32 -6.23 -4.78 0.85
N ALA A 33 -5.86 -5.59 1.84
CA ALA A 33 -4.77 -5.32 2.77
C ALA A 33 -3.46 -5.80 2.15
N VAL A 34 -2.43 -4.96 2.12
CA VAL A 34 -1.11 -5.34 1.63
C VAL A 34 -0.06 -5.08 2.70
N ASP A 35 0.60 -6.15 3.14
CA ASP A 35 1.74 -6.05 4.04
C ASP A 35 3.03 -5.86 3.22
N ALA A 36 3.54 -4.65 3.22
CA ALA A 36 4.77 -4.25 2.58
C ALA A 36 5.84 -3.82 3.59
N ASP A 37 5.73 -4.26 4.83
CA ASP A 37 6.80 -4.13 5.82
C ASP A 37 7.71 -5.37 5.79
N ILE A 38 8.99 -5.16 6.02
CA ILE A 38 10.00 -6.22 6.04
C ILE A 38 9.72 -7.29 7.11
N ASN A 39 9.06 -6.91 8.20
CA ASN A 39 8.78 -7.78 9.34
C ASN A 39 7.42 -8.50 9.23
N GLN A 40 6.57 -8.09 8.30
CA GLN A 40 5.29 -8.74 7.99
C GLN A 40 4.38 -9.00 9.21
N HIS A 41 4.07 -7.94 9.95
CA HIS A 41 3.24 -8.05 11.16
C HIS A 41 1.74 -7.82 10.93
N LEU A 42 1.33 -7.40 9.72
CA LEU A 42 -0.07 -7.03 9.45
C LEU A 42 -1.01 -8.24 9.59
N GLY A 43 -0.60 -9.42 9.13
CA GLY A 43 -1.41 -10.64 9.25
C GLY A 43 -1.77 -10.95 10.71
N GLY A 44 -0.77 -10.94 11.60
CA GLY A 44 -0.99 -11.12 13.04
C GLY A 44 -1.86 -10.02 13.66
N ALA A 45 -1.65 -8.75 13.27
CA ALA A 45 -2.48 -7.62 13.72
C ALA A 45 -3.95 -7.72 13.24
N LEU A 46 -4.18 -8.43 12.13
CA LEU A 46 -5.52 -8.76 11.62
C LEU A 46 -6.09 -10.06 12.21
N GLY A 47 -5.40 -10.71 13.13
CA GLY A 47 -5.89 -11.85 13.90
C GLY A 47 -5.52 -13.22 13.33
N LEU A 48 -4.63 -13.30 12.34
CA LEU A 48 -4.09 -14.58 11.91
C LEU A 48 -3.16 -15.18 12.99
N SER A 49 -3.21 -16.48 13.18
CA SER A 49 -2.22 -17.20 14.00
C SER A 49 -0.84 -17.15 13.34
N GLU A 50 0.21 -17.44 14.10
CA GLU A 50 1.57 -17.53 13.56
C GLU A 50 1.67 -18.55 12.41
N GLU A 51 0.99 -19.69 12.53
CA GLU A 51 0.93 -20.72 11.49
C GLU A 51 0.21 -20.19 10.22
N GLN A 52 -0.92 -19.52 10.38
CA GLN A 52 -1.65 -18.92 9.27
C GLN A 52 -0.84 -17.81 8.59
N ALA A 53 -0.18 -16.97 9.38
CA ALA A 53 0.67 -15.90 8.84
C ALA A 53 1.89 -16.46 8.09
N ALA A 54 2.50 -17.53 8.60
CA ALA A 54 3.62 -18.22 7.94
C ALA A 54 3.20 -18.94 6.64
N ALA A 55 1.93 -19.32 6.52
CA ALA A 55 1.38 -19.96 5.33
C ALA A 55 0.99 -18.98 4.21
N LEU A 56 1.08 -17.66 4.44
CA LEU A 56 0.78 -16.66 3.41
C LEU A 56 1.78 -16.77 2.26
N SER A 57 1.27 -16.74 1.04
CA SER A 57 2.07 -16.87 -0.18
C SER A 57 2.60 -15.49 -0.63
N PRO A 58 3.92 -15.21 -0.54
CA PRO A 58 4.43 -13.89 -0.83
C PRO A 58 4.43 -13.57 -2.33
N MET A 59 4.02 -12.34 -2.69
CA MET A 59 3.99 -11.87 -4.08
C MET A 59 5.34 -12.03 -4.78
N ALA A 60 6.45 -11.79 -4.08
CA ALA A 60 7.80 -11.91 -4.63
C ALA A 60 8.12 -13.32 -5.13
N ALA A 61 7.55 -14.37 -4.53
CA ALA A 61 7.73 -15.75 -4.97
C ALA A 61 7.03 -16.05 -6.30
N HIS A 62 6.02 -15.26 -6.66
CA HIS A 62 5.21 -15.44 -7.85
C HIS A 62 5.46 -14.38 -8.93
N LEU A 63 6.52 -13.57 -8.79
CA LEU A 63 6.80 -12.47 -9.72
C LEU A 63 6.82 -12.89 -11.20
N PRO A 64 7.38 -14.04 -11.62
CA PRO A 64 7.31 -14.46 -13.02
C PRO A 64 5.88 -14.68 -13.52
N ALA A 65 5.04 -15.35 -12.74
CA ALA A 65 3.63 -15.60 -13.07
C ALA A 65 2.80 -14.29 -13.07
N ILE A 66 3.09 -13.39 -12.13
CA ILE A 66 2.46 -12.06 -12.08
C ILE A 66 2.81 -11.26 -13.34
N LYS A 67 4.08 -11.25 -13.76
CA LYS A 67 4.51 -10.58 -14.98
C LYS A 67 3.82 -11.15 -16.22
N ASP A 68 3.77 -12.47 -16.35
CA ASP A 68 3.14 -13.13 -17.49
C ASP A 68 1.66 -12.80 -17.58
N TYR A 69 0.96 -12.85 -16.46
CA TYR A 69 -0.44 -12.50 -16.38
C TYR A 69 -0.70 -11.03 -16.75
N LEU A 70 0.06 -10.09 -16.15
CA LEU A 70 -0.14 -8.65 -16.35
C LEU A 70 0.32 -8.16 -17.73
N ARG A 71 1.33 -8.80 -18.32
CA ARG A 71 1.74 -8.54 -19.70
C ARG A 71 0.55 -8.70 -20.65
N GLY A 72 -0.23 -9.78 -20.47
CA GLY A 72 -1.31 -10.11 -21.40
C GLY A 72 -0.81 -10.21 -22.84
N GLU A 73 -1.50 -9.52 -23.73
CA GLU A 73 -1.18 -9.45 -25.17
C GLU A 73 -0.56 -8.10 -25.56
N ASN A 74 0.07 -7.38 -24.62
CA ASN A 74 0.68 -6.09 -24.90
C ASN A 74 1.82 -6.24 -25.94
N PRO A 75 1.67 -5.67 -27.15
CA PRO A 75 2.64 -5.85 -28.24
C PRO A 75 3.97 -5.10 -28.02
N LEU A 76 3.99 -4.13 -27.10
CA LEU A 76 5.19 -3.35 -26.76
C LEU A 76 6.12 -4.08 -25.80
N ILE A 77 5.65 -5.19 -25.17
CA ILE A 77 6.42 -5.98 -24.23
C ILE A 77 6.74 -7.33 -24.85
N SER A 78 8.01 -7.50 -25.27
CA SER A 78 8.47 -8.70 -26.00
C SER A 78 8.37 -9.99 -25.19
N GLY A 79 8.57 -9.92 -23.87
CA GLY A 79 8.48 -11.07 -22.97
C GLY A 79 8.53 -10.63 -21.50
N THR A 80 8.30 -11.57 -20.59
CA THR A 80 8.28 -11.31 -19.15
C THR A 80 9.65 -10.90 -18.59
N GLU A 81 10.74 -11.33 -19.22
CA GLU A 81 12.12 -10.95 -18.92
C GLU A 81 12.38 -9.47 -19.21
N ALA A 82 11.65 -8.87 -20.17
CA ALA A 82 11.72 -7.45 -20.48
C ALA A 82 10.90 -6.58 -19.49
N MET A 83 10.08 -7.18 -18.63
CA MET A 83 9.31 -6.42 -17.63
C MET A 83 10.14 -6.18 -16.37
N VAL A 84 10.09 -4.95 -15.88
CA VAL A 84 10.61 -4.54 -14.58
C VAL A 84 9.47 -4.12 -13.64
N LYS A 85 9.77 -3.91 -12.36
CA LYS A 85 8.78 -3.52 -11.35
C LYS A 85 7.97 -2.26 -11.69
N THR A 86 8.56 -1.37 -12.50
CA THR A 86 7.94 -0.11 -12.90
C THR A 86 7.26 -0.16 -14.25
N THR A 87 7.23 -1.33 -14.93
CA THR A 87 6.58 -1.45 -16.24
C THR A 87 5.13 -1.00 -16.16
N PRO A 88 4.73 0.04 -16.91
CA PRO A 88 3.35 0.53 -16.93
C PRO A 88 2.48 -0.36 -17.80
N PRO A 89 1.17 -0.40 -17.59
CA PRO A 89 0.26 -1.01 -18.55
C PRO A 89 0.18 -0.21 -19.86
N GLY A 90 -0.19 -0.90 -20.92
CA GLY A 90 -0.50 -0.33 -22.23
C GLY A 90 -1.63 -1.12 -22.88
N ARG A 91 -1.96 -0.83 -24.13
CA ARG A 91 -2.97 -1.62 -24.88
C ARG A 91 -2.55 -3.08 -24.94
N GLY A 92 -3.49 -3.98 -24.61
CA GLY A 92 -3.26 -5.42 -24.52
C GLY A 92 -2.68 -5.88 -23.17
N SER A 93 -2.23 -5.01 -22.29
CA SER A 93 -1.92 -5.38 -20.90
C SER A 93 -3.20 -5.77 -20.16
N ARG A 94 -3.08 -6.71 -19.24
CA ARG A 94 -4.19 -7.09 -18.37
C ARG A 94 -4.27 -6.17 -17.17
N LEU A 95 -5.39 -5.47 -17.02
CA LEU A 95 -5.72 -4.70 -15.83
C LEU A 95 -6.50 -5.57 -14.84
N LEU A 96 -6.46 -5.22 -13.58
CA LEU A 96 -7.03 -5.96 -12.47
C LEU A 96 -8.11 -5.13 -11.77
N ARG A 97 -9.12 -5.82 -11.21
CA ARG A 97 -10.06 -5.25 -10.23
C ARG A 97 -9.81 -5.87 -8.88
N LEU A 98 -10.06 -5.08 -7.82
CA LEU A 98 -9.83 -5.53 -6.45
C LEU A 98 -10.78 -6.67 -6.05
N GLU A 99 -12.05 -6.58 -6.40
CA GLU A 99 -13.05 -7.60 -6.04
C GLU A 99 -13.04 -8.82 -6.95
N GLU A 100 -12.58 -8.70 -8.21
CA GLU A 100 -12.62 -9.80 -9.16
C GLU A 100 -11.57 -10.86 -8.82
N GLU A 101 -11.97 -12.13 -8.95
CA GLU A 101 -11.02 -13.23 -8.89
C GLU A 101 -10.16 -13.24 -10.16
N ASN A 102 -8.87 -13.32 -9.98
CA ASN A 102 -7.90 -13.35 -11.06
C ASN A 102 -6.68 -14.20 -10.65
N ALA A 103 -5.83 -14.51 -11.62
CA ALA A 103 -4.68 -15.38 -11.37
C ALA A 103 -3.73 -14.84 -10.28
N VAL A 104 -3.55 -13.51 -10.18
CA VAL A 104 -2.70 -12.91 -9.14
C VAL A 104 -3.33 -13.09 -7.75
N HIS A 105 -4.62 -12.85 -7.62
CA HIS A 105 -5.33 -13.06 -6.35
C HIS A 105 -5.30 -14.54 -5.94
N SER A 106 -5.52 -15.46 -6.87
CA SER A 106 -5.46 -16.91 -6.59
C SER A 106 -4.08 -17.37 -6.13
N LEU A 107 -3.00 -16.69 -6.56
CA LEU A 107 -1.62 -17.03 -6.16
C LEU A 107 -1.20 -16.40 -4.83
N CYS A 108 -1.63 -15.17 -4.55
CA CYS A 108 -1.01 -14.35 -3.51
C CYS A 108 -2.01 -13.79 -2.48
N ALA A 109 -3.33 -13.82 -2.73
CA ALA A 109 -4.30 -13.23 -1.83
C ALA A 109 -4.97 -14.29 -0.96
N THR A 110 -5.06 -14.02 0.33
CA THR A 110 -5.79 -14.85 1.29
C THR A 110 -6.99 -14.07 1.82
N ARG A 111 -8.21 -14.63 1.72
CA ARG A 111 -9.39 -14.06 2.37
C ARG A 111 -9.29 -14.27 3.87
N LEU A 112 -9.56 -13.22 4.63
CA LEU A 112 -9.57 -13.33 6.08
C LEU A 112 -10.87 -13.97 6.57
N PRO A 113 -10.82 -14.73 7.68
CA PRO A 113 -12.00 -15.42 8.20
C PRO A 113 -12.92 -14.50 8.99
N GLY A 114 -14.15 -14.98 9.26
CA GLY A 114 -15.10 -14.38 10.19
C GLY A 114 -15.66 -13.05 9.71
N ASP A 115 -15.63 -12.05 10.58
CA ASP A 115 -16.14 -10.69 10.33
C ASP A 115 -15.32 -9.87 9.32
N MET A 116 -14.27 -10.47 8.75
CA MET A 116 -13.40 -9.86 7.74
C MET A 116 -13.37 -10.64 6.42
N GLU A 117 -14.42 -11.40 6.07
CA GLU A 117 -14.48 -12.15 4.81
C GLU A 117 -14.46 -11.26 3.56
N ASN A 118 -14.77 -9.97 3.70
CA ASN A 118 -14.63 -8.93 2.67
C ASN A 118 -13.21 -8.34 2.58
N VAL A 119 -12.26 -8.86 3.37
CA VAL A 119 -10.84 -8.47 3.33
C VAL A 119 -10.01 -9.57 2.68
N ARG A 120 -9.23 -9.18 1.67
CA ARG A 120 -8.12 -9.98 1.15
C ARG A 120 -6.81 -9.45 1.70
N LEU A 121 -5.93 -10.34 2.14
CA LEU A 121 -4.57 -10.00 2.58
C LEU A 121 -3.56 -10.53 1.57
N MET A 122 -2.64 -9.67 1.14
CA MET A 122 -1.45 -10.00 0.37
C MET A 122 -0.20 -9.57 1.13
N VAL A 123 0.89 -10.33 0.97
CA VAL A 123 2.18 -10.00 1.58
C VAL A 123 3.24 -9.89 0.48
N THR A 124 4.13 -8.90 0.58
CA THR A 124 5.19 -8.72 -0.43
C THR A 124 6.30 -9.77 -0.29
N GLY A 125 6.53 -10.25 0.90
CA GLY A 125 7.58 -11.19 1.29
C GLY A 125 8.59 -10.53 2.24
N GLY A 126 8.90 -11.21 3.34
CA GLY A 126 9.92 -10.81 4.29
C GLY A 126 11.34 -11.19 3.83
N PHE A 127 12.33 -10.91 4.67
CA PHE A 127 13.67 -11.48 4.51
C PHE A 127 13.67 -12.96 4.89
N GLU A 128 14.22 -13.78 4.01
CA GLU A 128 14.56 -15.16 4.30
C GLU A 128 16.07 -15.30 4.53
N GLU A 129 16.50 -16.40 5.14
CA GLU A 129 17.92 -16.63 5.42
C GLU A 129 18.80 -16.54 4.15
N LYS A 130 18.26 -17.00 3.01
CA LYS A 130 18.92 -16.90 1.69
C LYS A 130 19.10 -15.48 1.17
N ASP A 131 18.36 -14.50 1.71
CA ASP A 131 18.41 -13.09 1.29
C ASP A 131 19.51 -12.31 2.05
N LEU A 132 20.02 -12.87 3.16
CA LEU A 132 21.00 -12.21 4.02
C LEU A 132 22.30 -11.92 3.25
N GLY A 133 22.61 -10.63 3.12
CA GLY A 133 23.82 -10.15 2.42
C GLY A 133 23.75 -10.20 0.90
N VAL A 134 22.65 -10.65 0.29
CA VAL A 134 22.51 -10.85 -1.16
C VAL A 134 21.39 -10.00 -1.76
N SER A 135 20.24 -9.88 -1.08
CA SER A 135 19.06 -9.23 -1.64
C SER A 135 18.73 -7.92 -0.92
N CYS A 136 18.33 -6.91 -1.69
CA CYS A 136 17.76 -5.68 -1.15
C CYS A 136 16.25 -5.87 -0.95
N TYR A 137 15.69 -5.37 0.15
CA TYR A 137 14.24 -5.43 0.41
C TYR A 137 13.41 -4.80 -0.72
N HIS A 138 13.94 -3.78 -1.39
CA HIS A 138 13.27 -3.14 -2.52
C HIS A 138 12.94 -4.09 -3.68
N SER A 139 13.64 -5.22 -3.79
CA SER A 139 13.29 -6.26 -4.77
C SER A 139 11.99 -6.97 -4.41
N LYS A 140 11.69 -7.13 -3.12
CA LYS A 140 10.47 -7.78 -2.62
C LYS A 140 9.21 -6.94 -2.88
N ILE A 141 9.30 -5.61 -2.72
CA ILE A 141 8.16 -4.70 -3.00
C ILE A 141 7.90 -4.53 -4.51
N GLY A 142 8.82 -4.97 -5.37
CA GLY A 142 8.68 -4.79 -6.83
C GLY A 142 7.43 -5.46 -7.42
N ALA A 143 7.02 -6.61 -6.88
CA ALA A 143 5.80 -7.29 -7.31
C ALA A 143 4.54 -6.47 -6.95
N ALA A 144 4.51 -5.84 -5.77
CA ALA A 144 3.42 -4.96 -5.37
C ALA A 144 3.37 -3.67 -6.22
N GLU A 145 4.53 -3.09 -6.55
CA GLU A 145 4.59 -1.92 -7.44
C GLU A 145 4.04 -2.25 -8.83
N LEU A 146 4.43 -3.40 -9.40
CA LEU A 146 3.92 -3.88 -10.68
C LEU A 146 2.41 -4.16 -10.62
N TYR A 147 1.93 -4.79 -9.56
CA TYR A 147 0.51 -5.05 -9.32
C TYR A 147 -0.29 -3.73 -9.28
N LEU A 148 0.17 -2.74 -8.50
CA LEU A 148 -0.51 -1.45 -8.37
C LEU A 148 -0.51 -0.64 -9.68
N ASN A 149 0.49 -0.81 -10.53
CA ASN A 149 0.51 -0.20 -11.85
C ASN A 149 -0.61 -0.73 -12.76
N HIS A 150 -1.14 -1.94 -12.50
CA HIS A 150 -2.17 -2.58 -13.29
C HIS A 150 -3.54 -2.68 -12.59
N LEU A 151 -3.64 -2.25 -11.33
CA LEU A 151 -4.88 -2.28 -10.57
C LEU A 151 -5.77 -1.09 -10.94
N VAL A 152 -7.04 -1.34 -11.22
CA VAL A 152 -8.10 -0.33 -11.39
C VAL A 152 -9.12 -0.60 -10.30
N ASP A 153 -8.96 0.05 -9.15
CA ASP A 153 -9.92 -0.05 -8.04
C ASP A 153 -11.20 0.74 -8.34
N GLY A 154 -12.33 0.19 -7.92
CA GLY A 154 -13.64 0.79 -8.09
C GLY A 154 -13.99 1.80 -6.99
N PRO A 155 -15.13 2.47 -7.15
CA PRO A 155 -15.71 3.25 -6.06
C PRO A 155 -16.02 2.30 -4.89
N ASP A 156 -15.81 2.79 -3.66
CA ASP A 156 -16.06 2.02 -2.42
C ASP A 156 -15.13 0.81 -2.18
N GLU A 157 -14.17 0.53 -3.08
CA GLU A 157 -13.11 -0.45 -2.87
C GLU A 157 -11.88 0.23 -2.25
N TYR A 158 -11.25 -0.43 -1.27
CA TYR A 158 -10.09 0.13 -0.57
C TYR A 158 -8.88 -0.79 -0.66
N LEU A 159 -7.74 -0.22 -1.05
CA LEU A 159 -6.44 -0.83 -0.86
C LEU A 159 -5.75 -0.12 0.29
N VAL A 160 -5.37 -0.87 1.33
CA VAL A 160 -4.62 -0.36 2.48
C VAL A 160 -3.26 -1.05 2.52
N MET A 161 -2.19 -0.30 2.33
CA MET A 161 -0.82 -0.82 2.33
C MET A 161 -0.07 -0.38 3.58
N ASP A 162 0.36 -1.34 4.39
CA ASP A 162 1.28 -1.13 5.51
C ASP A 162 2.71 -1.11 4.98
N MET A 163 3.31 0.07 4.95
CA MET A 163 4.61 0.30 4.33
C MET A 163 5.75 0.15 5.33
N THR A 164 6.94 -0.16 4.82
CA THR A 164 8.17 -0.13 5.61
C THR A 164 8.41 1.25 6.26
N ALA A 165 9.24 1.27 7.28
CA ALA A 165 9.48 2.47 8.06
C ALA A 165 10.44 3.46 7.36
N GLY A 166 10.22 4.75 7.61
CA GLY A 166 11.15 5.81 7.23
C GLY A 166 11.12 6.17 5.75
N ALA A 167 12.21 6.77 5.28
CA ALA A 167 12.35 7.26 3.91
C ALA A 167 12.45 6.17 2.85
N ASP A 168 12.60 4.90 3.25
CA ASP A 168 12.70 3.75 2.33
C ASP A 168 11.44 3.58 1.49
N ALA A 169 10.30 4.09 1.96
CA ALA A 169 9.06 4.14 1.17
C ALA A 169 9.21 4.95 -0.14
N PHE A 170 10.16 5.89 -0.21
CA PHE A 170 10.47 6.66 -1.43
C PHE A 170 11.52 6.02 -2.33
N ALA A 171 12.11 4.90 -1.96
CA ALA A 171 13.16 4.25 -2.73
C ALA A 171 12.67 3.63 -4.06
N SER A 172 11.37 3.60 -4.28
CA SER A 172 10.74 3.16 -5.54
C SER A 172 9.63 4.12 -5.95
N GLY A 173 9.13 4.00 -7.19
CA GLY A 173 7.97 4.77 -7.65
C GLY A 173 6.67 4.47 -6.92
N LEU A 174 6.65 3.44 -6.08
CA LEU A 174 5.49 2.96 -5.35
C LEU A 174 4.77 4.06 -4.53
N PHE A 175 5.52 4.98 -3.91
CA PHE A 175 4.95 6.06 -3.10
C PHE A 175 3.98 6.97 -3.88
N THR A 176 4.03 6.97 -5.20
CA THR A 176 3.11 7.75 -6.05
C THR A 176 1.88 6.96 -6.51
N ARG A 177 1.73 5.70 -6.06
CA ARG A 177 0.61 4.82 -6.46
C ARG A 177 -0.62 4.93 -5.57
N PHE A 178 -0.63 5.88 -4.63
CA PHE A 178 -1.70 6.03 -3.65
C PHE A 178 -2.48 7.32 -3.86
N ASP A 179 -3.78 7.27 -3.62
CA ASP A 179 -4.64 8.45 -3.56
C ASP A 179 -4.29 9.29 -2.34
N LEU A 180 -3.99 8.61 -1.22
CA LEU A 180 -3.61 9.25 0.03
C LEU A 180 -2.46 8.51 0.72
N THR A 181 -1.41 9.25 1.09
CA THR A 181 -0.35 8.78 1.97
C THR A 181 -0.63 9.28 3.39
N CYS A 182 -0.92 8.34 4.28
CA CYS A 182 -1.21 8.61 5.68
C CYS A 182 0.05 8.40 6.52
N LEU A 183 0.60 9.48 7.09
CA LEU A 183 1.71 9.40 8.04
C LEU A 183 1.21 9.17 9.46
N VAL A 184 1.68 8.08 10.07
CA VAL A 184 1.45 7.77 11.48
C VAL A 184 2.53 8.43 12.32
N VAL A 185 2.16 9.46 13.09
CA VAL A 185 3.07 10.35 13.80
C VAL A 185 2.80 10.31 15.31
N GLU A 186 3.81 9.95 16.09
CA GLU A 186 3.79 10.10 17.55
C GLU A 186 4.05 11.56 17.92
N PRO A 187 3.58 12.05 19.10
CA PRO A 187 3.86 13.41 19.57
C PRO A 187 5.31 13.54 20.07
N THR A 188 6.27 13.29 19.17
CA THR A 188 7.72 13.33 19.43
C THR A 188 8.47 14.02 18.30
N ARG A 189 9.55 14.73 18.63
CA ARG A 189 10.41 15.39 17.64
C ARG A 189 10.89 14.44 16.53
N LYS A 190 11.27 13.20 16.89
CA LYS A 190 11.74 12.20 15.93
C LYS A 190 10.64 11.78 14.94
N SER A 191 9.40 11.66 15.40
CA SER A 191 8.28 11.27 14.52
C SER A 191 7.88 12.43 13.62
N VAL A 192 7.84 13.65 14.16
CA VAL A 192 7.58 14.89 13.40
C VAL A 192 8.66 15.11 12.32
N SER A 193 9.94 14.86 12.61
CA SER A 193 11.00 15.03 11.60
C SER A 193 10.84 14.09 10.40
N VAL A 194 10.32 12.87 10.60
CA VAL A 194 10.00 11.96 9.50
C VAL A 194 8.86 12.51 8.65
N TYR A 195 7.80 13.07 9.25
CA TYR A 195 6.74 13.74 8.50
C TYR A 195 7.28 14.91 7.66
N GLN A 196 8.14 15.75 8.23
CA GLN A 196 8.73 16.88 7.51
C GLN A 196 9.56 16.41 6.31
N GLN A 197 10.34 15.33 6.48
CA GLN A 197 11.10 14.72 5.41
C GLN A 197 10.20 14.16 4.28
N TYR A 198 9.12 13.45 4.66
CA TYR A 198 8.12 12.97 3.69
C TYR A 198 7.51 14.11 2.90
N ARG A 199 7.10 15.16 3.58
CA ARG A 199 6.50 16.33 2.96
C ARG A 199 7.45 17.01 1.98
N GLU A 200 8.74 17.07 2.30
CA GLU A 200 9.76 17.60 1.39
C GLU A 200 9.90 16.75 0.13
N TYR A 201 10.04 15.43 0.27
CA TYR A 201 10.17 14.52 -0.87
C TYR A 201 8.92 14.46 -1.75
N ALA A 202 7.76 14.63 -1.16
CA ALA A 202 6.47 14.56 -1.86
C ALA A 202 6.14 15.80 -2.70
N LYS A 203 6.79 16.95 -2.44
CA LYS A 203 6.47 18.24 -3.07
C LYS A 203 6.44 18.21 -4.61
N GLU A 204 7.37 17.47 -5.21
CA GLU A 204 7.53 17.41 -6.67
C GLU A 204 6.60 16.39 -7.35
N TYR A 205 5.92 15.56 -6.57
CA TYR A 205 5.19 14.39 -7.09
C TYR A 205 3.69 14.42 -6.89
N ASP A 206 3.15 15.56 -6.46
CA ASP A 206 1.70 15.72 -6.23
C ASP A 206 1.09 14.59 -5.38
N VAL A 207 1.78 14.26 -4.27
CA VAL A 207 1.33 13.24 -3.32
C VAL A 207 0.48 13.88 -2.24
N THR A 208 -0.77 13.42 -2.10
CA THR A 208 -1.66 13.86 -1.03
C THR A 208 -1.22 13.24 0.30
N ILE A 209 -0.82 14.08 1.26
CA ILE A 209 -0.38 13.66 2.59
C ILE A 209 -1.43 14.04 3.62
N ARG A 210 -1.72 13.09 4.55
CA ARG A 210 -2.44 13.35 5.80
C ARG A 210 -1.69 12.72 6.97
N VAL A 211 -1.93 13.24 8.16
CA VAL A 211 -1.30 12.79 9.40
C VAL A 211 -2.35 12.20 10.33
N VAL A 212 -2.05 11.01 10.82
CA VAL A 212 -2.74 10.41 11.97
C VAL A 212 -1.80 10.46 13.17
N GLY A 213 -2.17 11.24 14.19
CA GLY A 213 -1.51 11.21 15.49
C GLY A 213 -1.76 9.85 16.16
N ASN A 214 -0.71 9.19 16.65
CA ASN A 214 -0.86 7.93 17.36
C ASN A 214 -0.18 7.98 18.72
N LYS A 215 -0.64 7.14 19.65
CA LYS A 215 -0.19 7.10 21.05
C LYS A 215 -0.38 8.44 21.77
N VAL A 216 -1.43 9.16 21.39
CA VAL A 216 -1.79 10.43 22.03
C VAL A 216 -2.34 10.17 23.42
N THR A 217 -1.84 10.89 24.42
CA THR A 217 -2.20 10.73 25.83
C THR A 217 -3.11 11.84 26.34
N GLY A 218 -3.17 12.98 25.65
CA GLY A 218 -3.97 14.11 26.08
C GLY A 218 -3.98 15.30 25.11
N PRO A 219 -4.63 16.39 25.51
CA PRO A 219 -4.77 17.59 24.68
C PRO A 219 -3.44 18.23 24.26
N ASP A 220 -2.44 18.18 25.14
CA ASP A 220 -1.12 18.76 24.89
C ASP A 220 -0.40 18.04 23.73
N ASP A 221 -0.55 16.71 23.64
CA ASP A 221 -0.03 15.92 22.52
C ASP A 221 -0.72 16.31 21.18
N VAL A 222 -2.02 16.53 21.23
CA VAL A 222 -2.79 16.98 20.05
C VAL A 222 -2.34 18.38 19.64
N ALA A 223 -2.15 19.30 20.59
CA ALA A 223 -1.68 20.65 20.34
C ALA A 223 -0.27 20.62 19.72
N TYR A 224 0.63 19.82 20.26
CA TYR A 224 1.99 19.63 19.73
C TYR A 224 1.96 19.11 18.28
N LEU A 225 1.18 18.06 17.99
CA LEU A 225 1.05 17.54 16.64
C LEU A 225 0.49 18.58 15.70
N ARG A 226 -0.56 19.31 16.11
CA ARG A 226 -1.20 20.35 15.29
C ARG A 226 -0.26 21.52 14.99
N GLU A 227 0.54 21.92 15.96
CA GLU A 227 1.57 22.95 15.76
C GLU A 227 2.56 22.57 14.66
N HIS A 228 2.96 21.30 14.59
CA HIS A 228 4.04 20.84 13.71
C HIS A 228 3.55 20.28 12.36
N THR A 229 2.29 19.86 12.28
CA THR A 229 1.71 19.26 11.06
C THR A 229 0.57 20.06 10.44
N GLY A 230 0.07 21.07 11.17
CA GLY A 230 -0.97 21.98 10.68
C GLY A 230 -2.26 21.29 10.28
N ALA A 231 -2.75 21.63 9.08
CA ALA A 231 -3.98 21.09 8.51
C ALA A 231 -3.86 19.63 8.07
N ASP A 232 -2.64 19.09 7.94
CA ASP A 232 -2.45 17.69 7.58
C ASP A 232 -2.88 16.73 8.71
N LEU A 233 -2.95 17.20 9.99
CA LEU A 233 -3.45 16.40 11.10
C LEU A 233 -4.98 16.22 11.01
N VAL A 234 -5.40 15.03 10.63
CA VAL A 234 -6.82 14.71 10.41
C VAL A 234 -7.46 13.94 11.55
N ALA A 235 -6.69 13.09 12.23
CA ALA A 235 -7.18 12.25 13.32
C ALA A 235 -6.09 11.99 14.36
N CYS A 236 -6.51 11.66 15.59
CA CYS A 236 -5.61 11.22 16.66
C CYS A 236 -6.16 9.95 17.30
N LEU A 237 -5.30 8.94 17.43
CA LEU A 237 -5.57 7.70 18.13
C LEU A 237 -4.85 7.71 19.49
N SER A 238 -5.58 7.37 20.52
CA SER A 238 -5.07 7.19 21.87
C SER A 238 -4.71 5.73 22.14
N ALA A 239 -4.02 5.49 23.26
CA ALA A 239 -3.79 4.14 23.76
C ALA A 239 -5.10 3.36 23.86
N SER A 240 -5.08 2.11 23.40
CA SER A 240 -6.28 1.27 23.28
C SER A 240 -6.16 -0.01 24.09
N HIS A 241 -7.17 -0.28 24.90
CA HIS A 241 -7.32 -1.58 25.59
C HIS A 241 -7.68 -2.70 24.61
N TYR A 242 -8.41 -2.36 23.55
CA TYR A 242 -8.69 -3.28 22.45
C TYR A 242 -7.40 -3.74 21.77
N VAL A 243 -6.57 -2.79 21.31
CA VAL A 243 -5.28 -3.10 20.65
C VAL A 243 -4.41 -3.94 21.58
N ARG A 244 -4.28 -3.54 22.84
CA ARG A 244 -3.47 -4.29 23.82
C ARG A 244 -3.98 -5.71 24.05
N ALA A 245 -5.29 -5.93 24.02
CA ALA A 245 -5.85 -7.26 24.13
C ALA A 245 -5.51 -8.11 22.90
N GLN A 246 -5.64 -7.55 21.70
CA GLN A 246 -5.26 -8.23 20.46
C GLN A 246 -3.77 -8.62 20.45
N GLU A 247 -2.87 -7.69 20.80
CA GLU A 247 -1.42 -7.95 20.93
C GLU A 247 -1.08 -9.04 21.94
N GLN A 248 -1.96 -9.29 22.90
CA GLN A 248 -1.83 -10.36 23.91
C GLN A 248 -2.53 -11.66 23.50
N GLY A 249 -3.00 -11.77 22.23
CA GLY A 249 -3.73 -12.94 21.74
C GLY A 249 -5.13 -13.12 22.36
N ARG A 250 -5.69 -12.06 22.96
CA ARG A 250 -7.04 -12.07 23.49
C ARG A 250 -8.01 -11.51 22.45
N ASP A 251 -8.77 -12.38 21.85
CA ASP A 251 -9.78 -11.97 20.88
C ASP A 251 -10.89 -11.16 21.56
N LYS A 252 -11.08 -9.94 21.06
CA LYS A 252 -12.18 -9.05 21.41
C LYS A 252 -12.82 -8.55 20.13
N GLY A 253 -14.15 -8.49 20.11
CA GLY A 253 -14.87 -7.91 18.99
C GLY A 253 -14.45 -6.46 18.74
N PHE A 254 -14.42 -6.05 17.46
CA PHE A 254 -14.02 -4.69 17.07
C PHE A 254 -14.94 -3.60 17.65
N ASP A 255 -16.17 -3.95 18.00
CA ASP A 255 -17.13 -3.10 18.70
C ASP A 255 -16.66 -2.63 20.08
N THR A 256 -15.66 -3.32 20.68
CA THR A 256 -15.04 -2.93 21.95
C THR A 256 -13.93 -1.88 21.81
N LEU A 257 -13.55 -1.49 20.58
CA LEU A 257 -12.63 -0.37 20.36
C LEU A 257 -13.24 0.92 20.95
N GLU A 258 -12.41 1.71 21.62
CA GLU A 258 -12.82 2.94 22.28
C GLU A 258 -13.57 3.88 21.32
N PRO A 259 -14.67 4.52 21.76
CA PRO A 259 -15.48 5.40 20.90
C PRO A 259 -14.66 6.53 20.25
N ALA A 260 -13.69 7.10 20.98
CA ALA A 260 -12.81 8.14 20.44
C ALA A 260 -11.95 7.64 19.28
N ASN A 261 -11.40 6.42 19.40
CA ASN A 261 -10.60 5.80 18.34
C ASN A 261 -11.47 5.42 17.13
N ARG A 262 -12.70 4.94 17.35
CA ARG A 262 -13.65 4.72 16.23
C ARG A 262 -14.00 6.00 15.49
N THR A 263 -14.23 7.09 16.23
CA THR A 263 -14.47 8.42 15.62
C THR A 263 -13.26 8.90 14.81
N ALA A 264 -12.04 8.67 15.30
CA ALA A 264 -10.82 9.01 14.60
C ALA A 264 -10.67 8.22 13.27
N LEU A 265 -10.99 6.92 13.27
CA LEU A 265 -10.98 6.09 12.07
C LEU A 265 -12.04 6.52 11.06
N ALA A 266 -13.26 6.80 11.52
CA ALA A 266 -14.33 7.32 10.66
C ALA A 266 -13.93 8.66 10.00
N ARG A 267 -13.26 9.54 10.75
CA ARG A 267 -12.74 10.79 10.20
C ARG A 267 -11.64 10.53 9.16
N LEU A 268 -10.73 9.60 9.43
CA LEU A 268 -9.69 9.22 8.45
C LEU A 268 -10.34 8.67 7.17
N GLN A 269 -11.37 7.82 7.27
CA GLN A 269 -12.10 7.34 6.11
C GLN A 269 -12.71 8.50 5.30
N LEU A 270 -13.36 9.47 5.94
CA LEU A 270 -13.91 10.64 5.26
C LEU A 270 -12.84 11.44 4.51
N GLU A 271 -11.64 11.59 5.06
CA GLU A 271 -10.52 12.26 4.38
C GLU A 271 -10.03 11.46 3.15
N VAL A 272 -10.05 10.13 3.23
CA VAL A 272 -9.75 9.24 2.10
C VAL A 272 -10.80 9.39 1.00
N ASP A 273 -12.08 9.30 1.37
CA ASP A 273 -13.21 9.34 0.44
C ASP A 273 -13.34 10.70 -0.25
N ALA A 274 -12.79 11.75 0.35
CA ALA A 274 -12.77 13.09 -0.23
C ALA A 274 -11.68 13.30 -1.30
N VAL A 275 -10.71 12.39 -1.42
CA VAL A 275 -9.63 12.49 -2.42
C VAL A 275 -10.15 11.99 -3.77
N PRO A 276 -10.14 12.80 -4.83
CA PRO A 276 -10.53 12.30 -6.15
C PRO A 276 -9.47 11.35 -6.71
N GLN A 277 -9.90 10.25 -7.31
CA GLN A 277 -9.01 9.38 -8.08
C GLN A 277 -8.58 10.09 -9.37
N ASP A 278 -7.29 10.20 -9.60
CA ASP A 278 -6.70 10.80 -10.79
C ASP A 278 -5.89 9.77 -11.58
N TRP A 279 -6.58 9.07 -12.46
CA TRP A 279 -5.98 8.03 -13.32
C TRP A 279 -4.94 8.59 -14.29
N ALA A 280 -5.14 9.81 -14.77
CA ALA A 280 -4.17 10.47 -15.63
C ALA A 280 -2.88 10.78 -14.88
N LYS A 281 -2.97 11.22 -13.61
CA LYS A 281 -1.81 11.40 -12.73
C LYS A 281 -1.09 10.06 -12.50
N PHE A 282 -1.81 9.01 -12.14
CA PHE A 282 -1.22 7.70 -11.92
C PHE A 282 -0.48 7.18 -13.17
N THR A 283 -1.08 7.35 -14.35
CA THR A 283 -0.46 6.95 -15.61
C THR A 283 0.82 7.74 -15.87
N ARG A 284 0.77 9.07 -15.77
CA ARG A 284 1.96 9.93 -15.96
C ARG A 284 3.09 9.57 -14.99
N GLN A 285 2.77 9.32 -13.71
CA GLN A 285 3.76 8.95 -12.71
C GLN A 285 4.32 7.55 -12.94
N ALA A 286 3.50 6.58 -13.42
CA ALA A 286 3.97 5.25 -13.79
C ALA A 286 5.01 5.35 -14.91
N VAL A 287 4.69 6.09 -15.97
CA VAL A 287 5.60 6.33 -17.09
C VAL A 287 6.87 7.07 -16.62
N HIS A 288 6.73 8.12 -15.83
CA HIS A 288 7.88 8.88 -15.32
C HIS A 288 8.87 7.99 -14.57
N PHE A 289 8.40 7.18 -13.62
CA PHE A 289 9.28 6.29 -12.85
C PHE A 289 9.80 5.12 -13.67
N HIS A 290 9.03 4.65 -14.64
CA HIS A 290 9.52 3.63 -15.58
C HIS A 290 10.71 4.15 -16.39
N LEU A 291 10.58 5.30 -17.03
CA LEU A 291 11.66 5.92 -17.80
C LEU A 291 12.88 6.25 -16.92
N LYS A 292 12.66 6.75 -15.70
CA LYS A 292 13.74 7.00 -14.73
C LYS A 292 14.50 5.72 -14.37
N ASN A 293 13.81 4.61 -14.17
CA ASN A 293 14.43 3.30 -13.89
C ASN A 293 15.09 2.70 -15.15
N ALA A 294 14.47 2.85 -16.33
CA ALA A 294 15.05 2.45 -17.61
C ALA A 294 16.47 3.02 -17.78
N HIS A 295 16.58 4.34 -17.72
CA HIS A 295 17.87 5.04 -17.86
C HIS A 295 18.88 4.70 -16.74
N ALA A 296 18.41 4.56 -15.50
CA ALA A 296 19.31 4.32 -14.36
C ALA A 296 19.95 2.93 -14.39
N TRP A 297 19.18 1.90 -14.71
CA TRP A 297 19.64 0.50 -14.62
C TRP A 297 18.88 -0.48 -15.50
N GLY A 298 17.60 -0.22 -15.83
CA GLY A 298 16.69 -1.19 -16.41
C GLY A 298 17.10 -1.66 -17.80
N ASP A 299 17.42 -0.74 -18.71
CA ASP A 299 17.84 -1.06 -20.07
C ASP A 299 19.07 -1.96 -20.09
N ARG A 300 20.04 -1.65 -19.22
CA ARG A 300 21.25 -2.47 -19.08
C ARG A 300 20.96 -3.83 -18.47
N ALA A 301 20.04 -3.92 -17.52
CA ALA A 301 19.72 -5.17 -16.83
C ALA A 301 18.89 -6.13 -17.69
N THR A 302 18.02 -5.60 -18.55
CA THR A 302 17.13 -6.39 -19.41
C THR A 302 17.69 -6.59 -20.82
N GLY A 303 18.60 -5.74 -21.24
CA GLY A 303 19.15 -5.75 -22.62
C GLY A 303 18.17 -5.20 -23.66
N VAL A 304 17.06 -4.57 -23.25
CA VAL A 304 16.07 -3.96 -24.14
C VAL A 304 15.86 -2.49 -23.77
N ASP A 305 15.39 -1.72 -24.75
CA ASP A 305 14.93 -0.34 -24.52
C ASP A 305 13.56 -0.38 -23.80
N LEU A 306 13.55 -0.18 -22.50
CA LEU A 306 12.32 -0.15 -21.71
C LEU A 306 11.45 1.08 -22.02
N GLY A 307 12.04 2.16 -22.53
CA GLY A 307 11.29 3.33 -22.98
C GLY A 307 10.32 3.00 -24.12
N ALA A 308 10.68 2.04 -24.98
CA ALA A 308 9.83 1.58 -26.07
C ALA A 308 8.59 0.79 -25.61
N GLN A 309 8.50 0.42 -24.32
CA GLN A 309 7.34 -0.26 -23.74
C GLN A 309 6.21 0.71 -23.37
N VAL A 310 6.46 2.02 -23.36
CA VAL A 310 5.46 3.03 -23.02
C VAL A 310 4.50 3.22 -24.19
N ASP A 311 3.20 3.01 -23.93
CA ASP A 311 2.12 3.37 -24.87
C ASP A 311 1.69 4.82 -24.59
N PRO A 312 2.03 5.78 -25.49
CA PRO A 312 1.81 7.20 -25.22
C PRO A 312 0.35 7.61 -25.21
N ASP A 313 -0.52 6.80 -25.82
CA ASP A 313 -1.95 7.07 -25.95
C ASP A 313 -2.78 6.32 -24.88
N PHE A 314 -2.13 5.51 -24.04
CA PHE A 314 -2.82 4.73 -23.02
C PHE A 314 -2.96 5.53 -21.71
N VAL A 315 -4.18 5.61 -21.22
CA VAL A 315 -4.48 6.12 -19.88
C VAL A 315 -5.16 5.01 -19.09
N MET A 316 -4.56 4.61 -17.99
CA MET A 316 -5.14 3.61 -17.07
C MET A 316 -6.42 4.17 -16.43
N GLY A 317 -7.40 3.31 -16.19
CA GLY A 317 -8.63 3.67 -15.52
C GLY A 317 -9.81 2.77 -15.88
N PRO A 318 -11.02 3.09 -15.39
CA PRO A 318 -12.22 2.27 -15.63
C PRO A 318 -12.56 2.06 -17.11
N GLU A 319 -12.32 3.06 -17.97
CA GLU A 319 -12.57 2.95 -19.42
C GLU A 319 -11.60 1.95 -20.07
N ALA A 320 -10.30 2.02 -19.71
CA ALA A 320 -9.30 1.08 -20.19
C ALA A 320 -9.58 -0.36 -19.71
N PHE A 321 -10.06 -0.50 -18.46
CA PHE A 321 -10.47 -1.79 -17.93
C PHE A 321 -11.68 -2.36 -18.71
N ALA A 322 -12.72 -1.58 -18.95
CA ALA A 322 -13.89 -1.99 -19.70
C ALA A 322 -13.57 -2.40 -21.15
N ALA A 323 -12.55 -1.81 -21.74
CA ALA A 323 -12.13 -2.12 -23.12
C ALA A 323 -11.38 -3.47 -23.25
N GLN A 324 -11.04 -4.15 -22.13
CA GLN A 324 -10.44 -5.50 -22.15
C GLN A 324 -11.48 -6.62 -22.23
N SER A 325 -12.74 -6.31 -21.93
CA SER A 325 -13.87 -7.26 -21.96
C SER A 325 -14.39 -7.40 -23.38
#